data_02be49f3de0f67313ac4d01ac051413f
#
_entry.id   02be49f3de0f67313ac4d01ac051413f
#
_cell.length_a   1.000
_cell.length_b   1.000
_cell.length_c   1.000
_cell.angle_alpha   90.00
_cell.angle_beta   90.00
_cell.angle_gamma   90.00
#
_symmetry.space_group_name_H-M   'P 1'
#
loop_
_entity.id
_entity.type
_entity.pdbx_description
1 polymer ?
#
loop_
_entity_poly.entity_id
_entity_poly.type
_entity_poly.pdbx_seq_one_letter_code
_entity_poly.pdbx_strand_id
1 'polypeptide(L)'
;MIMDALLVVLLAAVLVLGYRLWKMRQGGTAAILRDTPAVGGHGWRHGVMRYRDEEASFYRLSSLRWWPDRRLNRRGLEIVSRRAPRGDEFDIMTEETVVLEINDLSGEFRRSYELALDRGALTAFLSWVESRPSPRARRRTG
;
A
#
# COMPACT_ATOMS: atom_id res chain seq x y z
N MET A 1 -19.06 22.92 33.33
CA MET A 1 -19.87 21.77 32.89
C MET A 1 -19.83 21.54 31.39
N ILE A 2 -20.21 22.51 30.56
CA ILE A 2 -20.17 22.32 29.09
C ILE A 2 -18.74 22.20 28.58
N MET A 3 -17.79 22.96 29.11
CA MET A 3 -16.37 22.89 28.73
C MET A 3 -15.75 21.53 29.10
N ASP A 4 -16.10 20.99 30.24
CA ASP A 4 -15.59 19.69 30.68
C ASP A 4 -16.13 18.55 29.81
N ALA A 5 -17.41 18.60 29.45
CA ALA A 5 -18.00 17.64 28.53
C ALA A 5 -17.37 17.71 27.15
N LEU A 6 -17.09 18.91 26.64
CA LEU A 6 -16.45 19.11 25.36
C LEU A 6 -15.02 18.59 25.35
N LEU A 7 -14.30 18.80 26.45
CA LEU A 7 -12.93 18.31 26.63
C LEU A 7 -12.87 16.77 26.66
N VAL A 8 -13.82 16.13 27.34
CA VAL A 8 -13.95 14.67 27.39
C VAL A 8 -14.24 14.09 26.01
N VAL A 9 -15.16 14.70 25.25
CA VAL A 9 -15.48 14.28 23.89
C VAL A 9 -14.28 14.43 22.97
N LEU A 10 -13.55 15.54 23.07
CA LEU A 10 -12.35 15.77 22.27
C LEU A 10 -11.26 14.74 22.59
N LEU A 11 -11.03 14.47 23.88
CA LEU A 11 -10.06 13.46 24.32
C LEU A 11 -10.42 12.07 23.81
N ALA A 12 -11.71 11.69 23.91
CA ALA A 12 -12.21 10.43 23.40
C ALA A 12 -12.02 10.32 21.89
N ALA A 13 -12.30 11.38 21.14
CA ALA A 13 -12.07 11.43 19.69
C ALA A 13 -10.60 11.25 19.33
N VAL A 14 -9.69 11.91 20.04
CA VAL A 14 -8.24 11.79 19.84
C VAL A 14 -7.75 10.38 20.15
N LEU A 15 -8.25 9.76 21.22
CA LEU A 15 -7.88 8.39 21.60
C LEU A 15 -8.38 7.37 20.56
N VAL A 16 -9.60 7.51 20.08
CA VAL A 16 -10.18 6.64 19.05
C VAL A 16 -9.39 6.78 17.74
N LEU A 17 -9.09 8.00 17.34
CA LEU A 17 -8.32 8.26 16.13
C LEU A 17 -6.90 7.71 16.24
N GLY A 18 -6.23 7.94 17.37
CA GLY A 18 -4.89 7.41 17.67
C GLY A 18 -4.86 5.89 17.65
N TYR A 19 -5.84 5.23 18.27
CA TYR A 19 -5.99 3.78 18.26
C TYR A 19 -6.20 3.23 16.85
N ARG A 20 -7.02 3.88 16.04
CA ARG A 20 -7.24 3.50 14.64
C ARG A 20 -5.98 3.58 13.81
N LEU A 21 -5.26 4.70 13.92
CA LEU A 21 -4.00 4.89 13.19
C LEU A 21 -2.97 3.83 13.60
N TRP A 22 -2.89 3.54 14.90
CA TRP A 22 -2.01 2.52 15.42
C TRP A 22 -2.37 1.11 14.91
N LYS A 23 -3.64 0.77 14.94
CA LYS A 23 -4.14 -0.53 14.44
C LYS A 23 -3.93 -0.69 12.94
N MET A 24 -4.10 0.38 12.17
CA MET A 24 -3.81 0.37 10.73
C MET A 24 -2.32 0.13 10.44
N ARG A 25 -1.44 0.63 11.31
CA ARG A 25 0.00 0.42 11.15
C ARG A 25 0.49 -0.96 11.56
N GLN A 26 -0.21 -1.64 12.44
CA GLN A 26 0.24 -2.93 13.00
C GLN A 26 0.17 -4.12 12.05
N GLY A 27 -0.62 -4.09 11.02
CA GLY A 27 -0.78 -5.23 10.12
C GLY A 27 -0.28 -5.00 8.70
N GLY A 28 0.40 -3.88 8.45
CA GLY A 28 0.77 -3.50 7.10
C GLY A 28 2.22 -3.05 6.96
N THR A 29 2.65 -2.97 5.72
CA THR A 29 3.98 -2.54 5.32
C THR A 29 3.90 -1.13 4.76
N ALA A 30 4.80 -0.24 5.22
CA ALA A 30 4.85 1.13 4.69
C ALA A 30 5.17 1.11 3.19
N ALA A 31 4.43 1.87 2.42
CA ALA A 31 4.58 1.95 0.97
C ALA A 31 4.22 3.36 0.47
N ILE A 32 4.77 3.72 -0.67
CA ILE A 32 4.44 4.94 -1.38
C ILE A 32 3.96 4.53 -2.77
N LEU A 33 2.77 4.94 -3.13
CA LEU A 33 2.11 4.52 -4.37
C LEU A 33 1.68 5.74 -5.19
N ARG A 34 1.77 5.65 -6.50
CA ARG A 34 1.14 6.59 -7.42
C ARG A 34 0.57 5.89 -8.64
N ASP A 35 -0.48 6.47 -9.19
CA ASP A 35 -1.01 6.05 -10.49
C ASP A 35 -0.12 6.57 -11.62
N THR A 36 0.04 5.80 -12.68
CA THR A 36 0.77 6.24 -13.88
C THR A 36 -0.17 6.37 -15.08
N PRO A 37 0.13 7.23 -16.05
CA PRO A 37 1.32 8.06 -16.17
C PRO A 37 1.36 9.24 -15.20
N ALA A 38 2.56 9.56 -14.72
CA ALA A 38 2.78 10.70 -13.82
C ALA A 38 4.04 11.45 -14.22
N VAL A 39 4.07 12.74 -13.93
CA VAL A 39 5.19 13.63 -14.30
C VAL A 39 5.98 14.03 -13.06
N GLY A 40 7.30 13.88 -13.11
CA GLY A 40 8.21 14.26 -12.03
C GLY A 40 7.94 13.51 -10.73
N GLY A 41 8.06 14.22 -9.61
CA GLY A 41 7.80 13.69 -8.27
C GLY A 41 6.34 13.83 -7.80
N HIS A 42 5.41 14.11 -8.69
CA HIS A 42 4.01 14.34 -8.34
C HIS A 42 3.19 13.06 -8.25
N GLY A 43 2.13 13.12 -7.45
CA GLY A 43 1.14 12.05 -7.34
C GLY A 43 1.47 10.95 -6.35
N TRP A 44 2.64 10.99 -5.71
CA TRP A 44 3.03 10.03 -4.70
C TRP A 44 2.18 10.16 -3.42
N ARG A 45 1.70 9.04 -2.94
CA ARG A 45 0.87 8.97 -1.73
C ARG A 45 1.46 7.99 -0.74
N HIS A 46 1.73 8.47 0.46
CA HIS A 46 2.21 7.64 1.56
C HIS A 46 1.06 6.82 2.14
N GLY A 47 1.31 5.58 2.42
CA GLY A 47 0.29 4.68 2.97
C GLY A 47 0.84 3.39 3.51
N VAL A 48 -0.07 2.48 3.75
CA VAL A 48 0.21 1.14 4.27
C VAL A 48 -0.39 0.12 3.33
N MET A 49 0.42 -0.86 2.96
CA MET A 49 0.02 -1.99 2.15
C MET A 49 -0.30 -3.18 3.06
N ARG A 50 -1.47 -3.75 2.92
CA ARG A 50 -1.88 -4.98 3.61
C ARG A 50 -2.06 -6.10 2.61
N TYR A 51 -1.44 -7.22 2.90
CA TYR A 51 -1.48 -8.40 2.03
C TYR A 51 -2.49 -9.43 2.55
N ARG A 52 -3.30 -9.93 1.64
CA ARG A 52 -4.17 -11.09 1.82
C ARG A 52 -3.81 -12.15 0.79
N ASP A 53 -4.47 -13.30 0.80
CA ASP A 53 -4.13 -14.42 -0.09
C ASP A 53 -4.12 -14.02 -1.57
N GLU A 54 -5.11 -13.28 -2.03
CA GLU A 54 -5.28 -12.94 -3.44
C GLU A 54 -5.21 -11.44 -3.73
N GLU A 55 -5.16 -10.60 -2.70
CA GLU A 55 -5.30 -9.15 -2.84
C GLU A 55 -4.37 -8.40 -1.91
N ALA A 56 -3.77 -7.33 -2.42
CA ALA A 56 -3.07 -6.33 -1.61
C ALA A 56 -3.90 -5.05 -1.59
N SER A 57 -4.13 -4.53 -0.41
CA SER A 57 -4.91 -3.31 -0.20
C SER A 57 -4.00 -2.18 0.26
N PHE A 58 -4.06 -1.05 -0.43
CA PHE A 58 -3.32 0.15 -0.09
C PHE A 58 -4.21 1.15 0.62
N TYR A 59 -3.84 1.52 1.84
CA TYR A 59 -4.52 2.50 2.67
C TYR A 59 -3.70 3.77 2.77
N ARG A 60 -4.22 4.86 2.25
CA ARG A 60 -3.56 6.16 2.28
C ARG A 60 -3.55 6.72 3.71
N LEU A 61 -2.39 7.17 4.19
CA LEU A 61 -2.26 7.73 5.55
C LEU A 61 -3.06 9.01 5.79
N SER A 62 -3.17 9.85 4.76
CA SER A 62 -3.91 11.11 4.85
C SER A 62 -5.43 10.94 4.74
N SER A 63 -5.92 9.73 4.48
CA SER A 63 -7.34 9.43 4.34
C SER A 63 -7.89 8.81 5.62
N LEU A 64 -9.03 9.29 6.07
CA LEU A 64 -9.80 8.71 7.19
C LEU A 64 -10.75 7.61 6.74
N ARG A 65 -10.67 7.20 5.48
CA ARG A 65 -11.54 6.17 4.90
C ARG A 65 -11.29 4.81 5.54
N TRP A 66 -12.35 4.04 5.69
CA TRP A 66 -12.30 2.68 6.21
C TRP A 66 -11.89 1.65 5.15
N TRP A 67 -12.10 1.99 3.88
CA TRP A 67 -11.82 1.15 2.73
C TRP A 67 -10.49 1.54 2.09
N PRO A 68 -9.83 0.60 1.41
CA PRO A 68 -8.57 0.88 0.75
C PRO A 68 -8.73 1.86 -0.41
N ASP A 69 -7.70 2.69 -0.60
CA ASP A 69 -7.60 3.64 -1.71
C ASP A 69 -7.38 2.91 -3.04
N ARG A 70 -6.60 1.83 -3.01
CA ARG A 70 -6.32 0.97 -4.15
C ARG A 70 -6.29 -0.49 -3.72
N ARG A 71 -6.69 -1.37 -4.63
CA ARG A 71 -6.61 -2.82 -4.46
C ARG A 71 -5.85 -3.42 -5.63
N LEU A 72 -4.88 -4.26 -5.32
CA LEU A 72 -4.07 -4.97 -6.31
C LEU A 72 -4.39 -6.45 -6.24
N ASN A 73 -4.78 -7.03 -7.37
CA ASN A 73 -5.05 -8.47 -7.43
C ASN A 73 -3.77 -9.20 -7.79
N ARG A 74 -3.36 -10.15 -6.95
CA ARG A 74 -2.13 -10.92 -7.14
C ARG A 74 -2.06 -11.64 -8.49
N ARG A 75 -3.17 -12.18 -8.97
CA ARG A 75 -3.22 -12.95 -10.23
C ARG A 75 -2.99 -12.09 -11.46
N GLY A 76 -3.46 -10.87 -11.44
CA GLY A 76 -3.31 -9.93 -12.55
C GLY A 76 -2.12 -9.01 -12.45
N LEU A 77 -1.29 -9.18 -11.42
CA LEU A 77 -0.19 -8.28 -11.14
C LEU A 77 1.05 -8.66 -11.95
N GLU A 78 1.60 -7.69 -12.67
CA GLU A 78 2.83 -7.82 -13.45
C GLU A 78 3.83 -6.76 -13.01
N ILE A 79 5.04 -7.17 -12.65
CA ILE A 79 6.14 -6.26 -12.36
C ILE A 79 6.88 -6.01 -13.68
N VAL A 80 6.78 -4.79 -14.19
CA VAL A 80 7.35 -4.41 -15.49
C VAL A 80 8.81 -4.05 -15.35
N SER A 81 9.16 -3.24 -14.36
CA SER A 81 10.52 -2.75 -14.15
C SER A 81 10.78 -2.38 -12.69
N ARG A 82 12.03 -2.20 -12.38
CA ARG A 82 12.54 -1.80 -11.08
C ARG A 82 13.58 -0.71 -11.31
N ARG A 83 13.53 0.35 -10.53
CA ARG A 83 14.46 1.46 -10.63
C ARG A 83 14.76 2.09 -9.28
N ALA A 84 15.84 2.86 -9.23
CA ALA A 84 16.14 3.73 -8.11
C ALA A 84 15.30 5.03 -8.18
N PRO A 85 15.09 5.73 -7.05
CA PRO A 85 14.52 7.06 -7.06
C PRO A 85 15.39 8.03 -7.86
N ARG A 86 14.77 9.07 -8.41
CA ARG A 86 15.45 10.09 -9.22
C ARG A 86 14.81 11.46 -9.04
N GLY A 87 15.62 12.51 -9.15
CA GLY A 87 15.15 13.90 -9.09
C GLY A 87 14.42 14.23 -7.79
N ASP A 88 13.25 14.80 -7.90
CA ASP A 88 12.41 15.25 -6.77
C ASP A 88 11.93 14.10 -5.87
N GLU A 89 12.01 12.86 -6.34
CA GLU A 89 11.62 11.70 -5.55
C GLU A 89 12.47 11.54 -4.30
N PHE A 90 13.70 12.03 -4.30
CA PHE A 90 14.57 12.04 -3.12
C PHE A 90 14.06 12.93 -1.98
N ASP A 91 13.12 13.82 -2.22
CA ASP A 91 12.48 14.60 -1.15
C ASP A 91 11.64 13.71 -0.21
N ILE A 92 11.15 12.58 -0.72
CA ILE A 92 10.29 11.64 0.01
C ILE A 92 10.84 10.20 0.06
N MET A 93 11.91 9.92 -0.66
CA MET A 93 12.55 8.60 -0.76
C MET A 93 14.03 8.67 -0.45
N THR A 94 14.59 7.55 -0.03
CA THR A 94 16.02 7.41 0.24
C THR A 94 16.71 6.64 -0.89
N GLU A 95 18.04 6.58 -0.86
CA GLU A 95 18.83 5.80 -1.81
C GLU A 95 18.54 4.29 -1.73
N GLU A 96 18.02 3.82 -0.59
CA GLU A 96 17.65 2.41 -0.39
C GLU A 96 16.26 2.07 -0.91
N THR A 97 15.46 3.06 -1.27
CA THR A 97 14.13 2.87 -1.82
C THR A 97 14.21 2.29 -3.23
N VAL A 98 13.38 1.31 -3.51
CA VAL A 98 13.22 0.72 -4.84
C VAL A 98 11.84 1.07 -5.37
N VAL A 99 11.79 1.61 -6.58
CA VAL A 99 10.54 1.93 -7.27
C VAL A 99 10.24 0.82 -8.27
N LEU A 100 9.09 0.18 -8.08
CA LEU A 100 8.58 -0.86 -8.98
C LEU A 100 7.51 -0.26 -9.87
N GLU A 101 7.63 -0.49 -11.17
CA GLU A 101 6.54 -0.27 -12.11
C GLU A 101 5.71 -1.54 -12.20
N ILE A 102 4.44 -1.44 -11.87
CA ILE A 102 3.52 -2.58 -11.85
C ILE A 102 2.28 -2.31 -12.69
N ASN A 103 1.80 -3.36 -13.34
CA ASN A 103 0.53 -3.34 -14.05
C ASN A 103 -0.45 -4.29 -13.37
N ASP A 104 -1.69 -3.85 -13.25
CA ASP A 104 -2.79 -4.69 -12.83
C ASP A 104 -3.69 -4.99 -14.03
N LEU A 105 -3.70 -6.24 -14.44
CA LEU A 105 -4.43 -6.74 -15.58
C LEU A 105 -5.73 -7.46 -15.18
N SER A 106 -6.06 -7.48 -13.90
CA SER A 106 -7.21 -8.23 -13.37
C SER A 106 -8.55 -7.61 -13.67
N GLY A 107 -8.60 -6.31 -13.95
CA GLY A 107 -9.81 -5.57 -14.26
C GLY A 107 -10.12 -5.54 -15.76
N GLU A 108 -11.23 -4.90 -16.12
CA GLU A 108 -11.63 -4.66 -17.50
C GLU A 108 -10.61 -3.77 -18.24
N PHE A 109 -10.01 -2.83 -17.51
CA PHE A 109 -8.99 -1.92 -18.03
C PHE A 109 -7.67 -2.15 -17.34
N ARG A 110 -6.59 -2.14 -18.11
CA ARG A 110 -5.23 -2.16 -17.60
C ARG A 110 -4.96 -0.92 -16.74
N ARG A 111 -4.52 -1.12 -15.53
CA ARG A 111 -4.08 -0.06 -14.62
C ARG A 111 -2.59 -0.20 -14.35
N SER A 112 -1.91 0.93 -14.36
CA SER A 112 -0.47 0.97 -14.09
C SER A 112 -0.19 1.83 -12.87
N TYR A 113 0.76 1.37 -12.05
CA TYR A 113 1.16 2.04 -10.82
C TYR A 113 2.68 2.04 -10.69
N GLU A 114 3.20 2.99 -9.93
CA GLU A 114 4.55 2.90 -9.40
C GLU A 114 4.47 2.74 -7.89
N LEU A 115 5.21 1.78 -7.37
CA LEU A 115 5.23 1.42 -5.95
C LEU A 115 6.64 1.57 -5.42
N ALA A 116 6.84 2.48 -4.47
CA ALA A 116 8.13 2.72 -3.85
C ALA A 116 8.18 2.01 -2.48
N LEU A 117 9.17 1.18 -2.29
CA LEU A 117 9.32 0.33 -1.11
C LEU A 117 10.77 0.40 -0.61
N ASP A 118 10.95 0.38 0.72
CA ASP A 118 12.25 0.09 1.31
C ASP A 118 12.60 -1.40 1.14
N ARG A 119 13.79 -1.81 1.57
CA ARG A 119 14.25 -3.19 1.39
C ARG A 119 13.36 -4.23 2.08
N GLY A 120 12.93 -3.96 3.31
CA GLY A 120 12.05 -4.88 4.04
C GLY A 120 10.68 -4.97 3.41
N ALA A 121 10.12 -3.84 3.04
CA ALA A 121 8.83 -3.76 2.34
C ALA A 121 8.88 -4.44 0.96
N LEU A 122 9.99 -4.27 0.23
CA LEU A 122 10.20 -4.93 -1.06
C LEU A 122 10.22 -6.45 -0.91
N THR A 123 10.92 -6.96 0.09
CA THR A 123 10.97 -8.40 0.37
C THR A 123 9.58 -8.95 0.67
N ALA A 124 8.81 -8.26 1.49
CA ALA A 124 7.43 -8.64 1.81
C ALA A 124 6.53 -8.66 0.57
N PHE A 125 6.63 -7.64 -0.27
CA PHE A 125 5.85 -7.55 -1.51
C PHE A 125 6.19 -8.67 -2.49
N LEU A 126 7.48 -8.88 -2.76
CA LEU A 126 7.93 -9.93 -3.68
C LEU A 126 7.55 -11.33 -3.17
N SER A 127 7.69 -11.58 -1.88
CA SER A 127 7.29 -12.85 -1.26
C SER A 127 5.79 -13.09 -1.44
N TRP A 128 4.98 -12.06 -1.25
CA TRP A 128 3.54 -12.16 -1.47
C TRP A 128 3.19 -12.45 -2.94
N VAL A 129 3.82 -11.76 -3.88
CA VAL A 129 3.61 -11.99 -5.33
C VAL A 129 4.00 -13.40 -5.73
N GLU A 130 5.12 -13.92 -5.20
CA GLU A 130 5.67 -15.23 -5.53
C GLU A 130 4.96 -16.39 -4.82
N SER A 131 4.24 -16.13 -3.73
CA SER A 131 3.56 -17.14 -2.92
C SER A 131 2.32 -17.75 -3.58
N ARG A 132 2.23 -17.73 -4.90
CA ARG A 132 1.13 -18.34 -5.64
C ARG A 132 1.03 -19.83 -5.32
N PRO A 133 -0.17 -20.35 -5.00
CA PRO A 133 -0.34 -21.77 -4.82
C PRO A 133 0.08 -22.50 -6.09
N SER A 134 0.99 -23.44 -5.96
CA SER A 134 1.44 -24.20 -7.13
C SER A 134 0.26 -24.96 -7.75
N PRO A 135 0.25 -25.16 -9.08
CA PRO A 135 -0.81 -25.94 -9.73
C PRO A 135 -0.95 -27.36 -9.17
N ARG A 136 0.12 -27.87 -8.52
CA ARG A 136 0.12 -29.20 -7.86
C ARG A 136 -0.71 -29.24 -6.59
N ALA A 137 -0.84 -28.13 -5.86
CA ALA A 137 -1.66 -28.06 -4.65
C ALA A 137 -3.17 -28.11 -4.97
N ARG A 138 -3.57 -27.66 -6.15
CA ARG A 138 -4.96 -27.69 -6.61
C ARG A 138 -5.47 -29.08 -6.95
N ARG A 139 -4.59 -30.02 -7.29
CA ARG A 139 -4.98 -31.40 -7.65
C ARG A 139 -5.23 -32.28 -6.43
N ARG A 140 -4.88 -31.84 -5.22
CA ARG A 140 -5.03 -32.64 -4.01
C ARG A 140 -6.35 -32.42 -3.26
N THR A 141 -7.15 -31.45 -3.66
CA THR A 141 -8.44 -31.11 -3.03
C THR A 141 -9.64 -31.31 -3.99
N GLY A 142 -9.41 -32.04 -5.05
CA GLY A 142 -10.48 -32.45 -5.96
C GLY A 142 -10.79 -33.94 -5.78
#